data_9916d94569325c48e09cd3f1587f3778
#
_entry.id   9916d94569325c48e09cd3f1587f3778
#
_cell.length_a   1.000
_cell.length_b   1.000
_cell.length_c   1.000
_cell.angle_alpha   90.00
_cell.angle_beta   90.00
_cell.angle_gamma   90.00
#
_symmetry.space_group_name_H-M   'P 1'
#
loop_
_entity.id
_entity.type
_entity.pdbx_description
1 polymer ?
#
loop_
_entity_poly.entity_id
_entity_poly.type
_entity_poly.pdbx_seq_one_letter_code
_entity_poly.pdbx_strand_id
1 'polypeptide(L)'
;MIENAEILVKQISHGVYVIGVGVGEYQNAFTAAWVMQVSFEPLLLAISINPAHYSYQLLQDSGVCTVNVLEQNQYALAEHFGRSAKDKMVGFKWQTAETGAPVLSESLAYFDCQVSHYADGGDHKIAICKVVAAATLNQGRPMLYSQTGDMDGSSELYENSSPVGK
;
A
#
# COMPACT_ATOMS: atom_id res chain seq x y z
N MET A 1 15.93 -23.16 -4.41
CA MET A 1 15.31 -22.36 -3.36
C MET A 1 16.31 -21.32 -2.87
N ILE A 2 15.84 -20.11 -2.54
CA ILE A 2 16.71 -19.04 -2.03
C ILE A 2 16.68 -19.15 -0.50
N GLU A 3 17.83 -19.49 0.09
CA GLU A 3 17.96 -19.54 1.55
C GLU A 3 17.86 -18.13 2.14
N ASN A 4 17.14 -18.01 3.27
CA ASN A 4 16.94 -16.74 3.99
C ASN A 4 16.28 -15.64 3.13
N ALA A 5 15.39 -16.03 2.21
CA ALA A 5 14.73 -15.07 1.31
C ALA A 5 14.02 -13.95 2.09
N GLU A 6 13.35 -14.29 3.21
CA GLU A 6 12.65 -13.35 4.09
C GLU A 6 13.57 -12.26 4.67
N ILE A 7 14.84 -12.60 4.94
CA ILE A 7 15.83 -11.64 5.44
C ILE A 7 16.39 -10.81 4.29
N LEU A 8 16.69 -11.46 3.15
CA LEU A 8 17.30 -10.80 2.00
C LEU A 8 16.39 -9.77 1.37
N VAL A 9 15.08 -10.05 1.20
CA VAL A 9 14.15 -9.10 0.60
C VAL A 9 13.93 -7.85 1.48
N LYS A 10 14.11 -7.96 2.79
CA LYS A 10 14.06 -6.82 3.73
C LYS A 10 15.24 -5.86 3.58
N GLN A 11 16.30 -6.23 2.85
CA GLN A 11 17.40 -5.31 2.49
C GLN A 11 16.99 -4.33 1.38
N ILE A 12 15.91 -4.61 0.64
CA ILE A 12 15.37 -3.67 -0.33
C ILE A 12 14.61 -2.60 0.44
N SER A 13 15.00 -1.33 0.24
CA SER A 13 14.38 -0.21 0.93
C SER A 13 12.96 0.03 0.42
N HIS A 14 11.98 -0.04 1.32
CA HIS A 14 10.60 0.31 1.06
C HIS A 14 10.09 1.29 2.12
N GLY A 15 9.20 2.19 1.72
CA GLY A 15 8.37 2.95 2.64
C GLY A 15 7.19 2.11 3.14
N VAL A 16 6.37 2.71 3.99
CA VAL A 16 5.10 2.14 4.44
C VAL A 16 3.99 3.15 4.17
N TYR A 17 2.92 2.68 3.55
CA TYR A 17 1.85 3.50 3.02
C TYR A 17 0.49 2.95 3.43
N VAL A 18 -0.49 3.83 3.53
CA VAL A 18 -1.90 3.43 3.53
C VAL A 18 -2.46 3.75 2.16
N ILE A 19 -2.96 2.73 1.47
CA ILE A 19 -3.58 2.88 0.15
C ILE A 19 -5.08 3.03 0.34
N GLY A 20 -5.60 4.20 0.01
CA GLY A 20 -7.04 4.45 -0.04
C GLY A 20 -7.60 4.04 -1.41
N VAL A 21 -8.69 3.30 -1.44
CA VAL A 21 -9.30 2.79 -2.67
C VAL A 21 -10.82 3.02 -2.68
N GLY A 22 -11.37 3.15 -3.87
CA GLY A 22 -12.80 3.34 -4.05
C GLY A 22 -13.25 4.79 -3.89
N VAL A 23 -14.53 5.03 -4.11
CA VAL A 23 -15.16 6.35 -4.03
C VAL A 23 -16.54 6.27 -3.38
N GLY A 24 -17.00 7.37 -2.76
CA GLY A 24 -18.33 7.46 -2.16
C GLY A 24 -18.53 6.44 -1.03
N GLU A 25 -19.58 5.63 -1.13
CA GLU A 25 -19.93 4.64 -0.11
C GLU A 25 -19.08 3.36 -0.17
N TYR A 26 -18.41 3.11 -1.29
CA TYR A 26 -17.59 1.92 -1.54
C TYR A 26 -16.11 2.25 -1.44
N GLN A 27 -15.64 2.40 -0.22
CA GLN A 27 -14.26 2.75 0.08
C GLN A 27 -13.63 1.76 1.05
N ASN A 28 -12.32 1.62 0.96
CA ASN A 28 -11.51 0.90 1.92
C ASN A 28 -10.09 1.48 1.95
N ALA A 29 -9.29 1.01 2.88
CA ALA A 29 -7.87 1.35 2.94
C ALA A 29 -7.08 0.14 3.44
N PHE A 30 -5.84 0.00 3.00
CA PHE A 30 -4.94 -1.07 3.42
C PHE A 30 -3.49 -0.60 3.47
N THR A 31 -2.71 -1.23 4.33
CA THR A 31 -1.26 -0.96 4.42
C THR A 31 -0.52 -1.68 3.32
N ALA A 32 0.40 -0.97 2.66
CA ALA A 32 1.27 -1.51 1.64
C ALA A 32 2.70 -0.99 1.79
N ALA A 33 3.67 -1.83 1.46
CA ALA A 33 5.09 -1.46 1.41
C ALA A 33 5.65 -1.52 -0.02
N TRP A 34 5.01 -2.25 -0.92
CA TRP A 34 5.51 -2.42 -2.28
C TRP A 34 4.92 -1.36 -3.21
N VAL A 35 5.45 -0.16 -3.08
CA VAL A 35 5.10 1.04 -3.85
C VAL A 35 6.37 1.70 -4.32
N MET A 36 6.44 2.08 -5.59
CA MET A 36 7.60 2.79 -6.13
C MET A 36 7.23 3.74 -7.26
N GLN A 37 8.05 4.75 -7.47
CA GLN A 37 8.00 5.56 -8.69
C GLN A 37 8.55 4.76 -9.87
N VAL A 38 7.89 4.82 -11.02
CA VAL A 38 8.31 4.10 -12.24
C VAL A 38 8.47 4.99 -13.47
N SER A 39 8.04 6.25 -13.42
CA SER A 39 8.17 7.21 -14.53
C SER A 39 8.19 8.65 -14.00
N PHE A 40 8.88 9.52 -14.71
CA PHE A 40 8.89 10.97 -14.47
C PHE A 40 7.78 11.70 -15.24
N GLU A 41 7.63 11.39 -16.52
CA GLU A 41 6.65 12.04 -17.39
C GLU A 41 5.96 10.99 -18.29
N PRO A 42 4.69 10.69 -18.02
CA PRO A 42 3.91 11.16 -16.88
C PRO A 42 4.46 10.62 -15.54
N LEU A 43 4.18 11.30 -14.44
CA LEU A 43 4.51 10.79 -13.12
C LEU A 43 3.67 9.55 -12.81
N LEU A 44 4.32 8.40 -12.73
CA LEU A 44 3.68 7.11 -12.47
C LEU A 44 4.23 6.46 -11.19
N LEU A 45 3.33 5.85 -10.45
CA LEU A 45 3.64 4.94 -9.34
C LEU A 45 3.20 3.52 -9.69
N ALA A 46 3.97 2.53 -9.24
CA ALA A 46 3.56 1.13 -9.23
C ALA A 46 3.15 0.74 -7.80
N ILE A 47 2.03 0.04 -7.66
CA ILE A 47 1.51 -0.47 -6.39
C ILE A 47 1.25 -1.96 -6.57
N SER A 48 1.92 -2.79 -5.79
CA SER A 48 1.69 -4.23 -5.78
C SER A 48 0.58 -4.57 -4.80
N ILE A 49 -0.43 -5.28 -5.26
CA ILE A 49 -1.62 -5.63 -4.47
C ILE A 49 -2.01 -7.09 -4.69
N ASN A 50 -2.34 -7.77 -3.59
CA ASN A 50 -2.84 -9.14 -3.65
C ASN A 50 -4.29 -9.13 -4.19
N PRO A 51 -4.57 -9.83 -5.32
CA PRO A 51 -5.89 -9.83 -5.94
C PRO A 51 -6.97 -10.53 -5.11
N ALA A 52 -6.62 -11.29 -4.09
CA ALA A 52 -7.58 -11.88 -3.16
C ALA A 52 -8.15 -10.88 -2.13
N HIS A 53 -7.56 -9.71 -2.00
CA HIS A 53 -8.05 -8.68 -1.07
C HIS A 53 -9.27 -7.95 -1.63
N TYR A 54 -10.24 -7.67 -0.78
CA TYR A 54 -11.43 -6.87 -1.14
C TYR A 54 -11.05 -5.49 -1.72
N SER A 55 -10.00 -4.87 -1.22
CA SER A 55 -9.50 -3.58 -1.73
C SER A 55 -9.08 -3.64 -3.20
N TYR A 56 -8.63 -4.80 -3.70
CA TYR A 56 -8.32 -4.97 -5.12
C TYR A 56 -9.57 -4.85 -5.98
N GLN A 57 -10.70 -5.44 -5.56
CA GLN A 57 -11.97 -5.32 -6.26
C GLN A 57 -12.43 -3.85 -6.32
N LEU A 58 -12.34 -3.12 -5.20
CA LEU A 58 -12.68 -1.70 -5.16
C LEU A 58 -11.78 -0.87 -6.07
N LEU A 59 -10.48 -1.20 -6.12
CA LEU A 59 -9.54 -0.54 -7.02
C LEU A 59 -9.88 -0.79 -8.49
N GLN A 60 -10.23 -2.03 -8.85
CA GLN A 60 -10.65 -2.36 -10.21
C GLN A 60 -11.94 -1.64 -10.61
N ASP A 61 -12.92 -1.61 -9.72
CA ASP A 61 -14.23 -1.02 -10.00
C ASP A 61 -14.15 0.50 -10.14
N SER A 62 -13.36 1.16 -9.29
CA SER A 62 -13.23 2.63 -9.28
C SER A 62 -12.16 3.17 -10.21
N GLY A 63 -11.09 2.40 -10.45
CA GLY A 63 -9.93 2.83 -11.21
C GLY A 63 -9.10 3.94 -10.54
N VAL A 64 -9.32 4.21 -9.24
CA VAL A 64 -8.65 5.30 -8.52
C VAL A 64 -8.18 4.85 -7.15
N CYS A 65 -7.09 5.45 -6.69
CA CYS A 65 -6.56 5.23 -5.34
C CYS A 65 -5.73 6.42 -4.86
N THR A 66 -5.46 6.42 -3.57
CA THR A 66 -4.47 7.32 -2.97
C THR A 66 -3.34 6.54 -2.34
N VAL A 67 -2.13 7.05 -2.44
CA VAL A 67 -0.96 6.55 -1.71
C VAL A 67 -0.68 7.55 -0.60
N ASN A 68 -0.95 7.17 0.65
CA ASN A 68 -0.75 8.00 1.82
C ASN A 68 0.53 7.58 2.52
N VAL A 69 1.52 8.46 2.56
CA VAL A 69 2.85 8.20 3.14
C VAL A 69 2.77 8.26 4.66
N LEU A 70 3.09 7.18 5.35
CA LEU A 70 3.10 7.16 6.81
C LEU A 70 4.37 7.79 7.39
N GLU A 71 4.21 8.44 8.53
CA GLU A 71 5.30 8.97 9.35
C GLU A 71 5.90 7.84 10.20
N GLN A 72 7.19 7.93 10.51
CA GLN A 72 7.96 6.87 11.19
C GLN A 72 7.37 6.39 12.52
N ASN A 73 6.61 7.24 13.23
CA ASN A 73 5.98 6.92 14.51
C ASN A 73 4.54 6.38 14.37
N GLN A 74 4.01 6.26 13.15
CA GLN A 74 2.64 5.83 12.89
C GLN A 74 2.52 4.30 12.75
N TYR A 75 3.29 3.54 13.53
CA TYR A 75 3.24 2.07 13.53
C TYR A 75 1.82 1.54 13.78
N ALA A 76 1.10 2.13 14.72
CA ALA A 76 -0.28 1.72 15.04
C ALA A 76 -1.23 1.89 13.85
N LEU A 77 -1.05 2.92 13.02
CA LEU A 77 -1.80 3.10 11.78
C LEU A 77 -1.46 2.02 10.75
N ALA A 78 -0.16 1.75 10.56
CA ALA A 78 0.29 0.71 9.66
C ALA A 78 -0.28 -0.66 10.05
N GLU A 79 -0.23 -1.01 11.33
CA GLU A 79 -0.79 -2.25 11.87
C GLU A 79 -2.31 -2.30 11.69
N HIS A 80 -3.02 -1.23 12.01
CA HIS A 80 -4.47 -1.15 11.91
C HIS A 80 -4.98 -1.41 10.49
N PHE A 81 -4.41 -0.72 9.49
CA PHE A 81 -4.80 -0.90 8.09
C PHE A 81 -4.21 -2.15 7.45
N GLY A 82 -3.23 -2.78 8.07
CA GLY A 82 -2.67 -4.07 7.67
C GLY A 82 -3.56 -5.27 7.99
N ARG A 83 -4.52 -5.11 8.90
CA ARG A 83 -5.44 -6.19 9.31
C ARG A 83 -6.64 -6.29 8.37
N SER A 84 -7.15 -7.51 8.24
CA SER A 84 -8.45 -7.74 7.58
C SER A 84 -9.56 -7.48 8.59
N ALA A 85 -10.30 -6.40 8.41
CA ALA A 85 -11.41 -6.04 9.28
C ALA A 85 -12.47 -5.25 8.51
N LYS A 86 -13.72 -5.33 8.97
CA LYS A 86 -14.78 -4.41 8.57
C LYS A 86 -14.58 -3.09 9.32
N ASP A 87 -15.06 -2.01 8.74
CA ASP A 87 -15.06 -0.67 9.37
C ASP A 87 -13.67 -0.12 9.73
N LYS A 88 -12.61 -0.55 9.01
CA LYS A 88 -11.24 -0.07 9.25
C LYS A 88 -11.10 1.45 9.17
N MET A 89 -11.94 2.10 8.38
CA MET A 89 -11.86 3.54 8.14
C MET A 89 -12.54 4.37 9.23
N VAL A 90 -13.34 3.75 10.10
CA VAL A 90 -14.06 4.43 11.18
C VAL A 90 -13.08 4.94 12.24
N GLY A 91 -13.28 6.17 12.71
CA GLY A 91 -12.45 6.79 13.74
C GLY A 91 -11.24 7.55 13.23
N PHE A 92 -11.00 7.56 11.92
CA PHE A 92 -9.93 8.33 11.27
C PHE A 92 -10.50 9.48 10.46
N LYS A 93 -9.65 10.50 10.23
CA LYS A 93 -10.02 11.66 9.40
C LYS A 93 -9.64 11.42 7.96
N TRP A 94 -10.63 11.45 7.10
CA TRP A 94 -10.48 11.31 5.67
C TRP A 94 -10.86 12.59 4.94
N GLN A 95 -10.15 12.87 3.87
CA GLN A 95 -10.47 13.92 2.91
C GLN A 95 -10.37 13.34 1.50
N THR A 96 -10.69 14.10 0.49
CA THR A 96 -10.59 13.72 -0.92
C THR A 96 -9.82 14.78 -1.70
N ALA A 97 -9.21 14.37 -2.81
CA ALA A 97 -8.58 15.25 -3.76
C ALA A 97 -9.30 15.15 -5.13
N GLU A 98 -8.58 15.08 -6.23
CA GLU A 98 -9.15 15.11 -7.59
C GLU A 98 -10.01 13.89 -7.92
N THR A 99 -9.59 12.69 -7.51
CA THR A 99 -10.27 11.44 -7.90
C THR A 99 -11.47 11.09 -7.02
N GLY A 100 -11.56 11.66 -5.83
CA GLY A 100 -12.53 11.28 -4.82
C GLY A 100 -12.15 10.04 -3.98
N ALA A 101 -11.00 9.43 -4.24
CA ALA A 101 -10.46 8.36 -3.38
C ALA A 101 -10.06 8.92 -2.00
N PRO A 102 -10.13 8.08 -0.92
CA PRO A 102 -9.91 8.56 0.43
C PRO A 102 -8.45 8.89 0.71
N VAL A 103 -8.18 10.11 1.17
CA VAL A 103 -6.88 10.60 1.63
C VAL A 103 -6.87 10.61 3.15
N LEU A 104 -5.90 9.92 3.77
CA LEU A 104 -5.72 9.90 5.22
C LEU A 104 -5.09 11.21 5.71
N SER A 105 -5.87 12.02 6.43
CA SER A 105 -5.41 13.36 6.85
C SER A 105 -4.20 13.35 7.79
N GLU A 106 -3.96 12.25 8.48
CA GLU A 106 -2.84 12.09 9.42
C GLU A 106 -1.51 11.69 8.74
N SER A 107 -1.52 11.36 7.45
CA SER A 107 -0.31 11.00 6.71
C SER A 107 0.63 12.19 6.48
N LEU A 108 1.90 11.94 6.16
CA LEU A 108 2.86 12.98 5.81
C LEU A 108 2.49 13.69 4.51
N ALA A 109 2.14 12.90 3.51
CA ALA A 109 1.84 13.33 2.17
C ALA A 109 0.91 12.32 1.51
N TYR A 110 0.27 12.73 0.42
CA TYR A 110 -0.50 11.83 -0.41
C TYR A 110 -0.19 12.04 -1.90
N PHE A 111 -0.42 10.98 -2.65
CA PHE A 111 -0.50 10.98 -4.11
C PHE A 111 -1.86 10.46 -4.50
N ASP A 112 -2.62 11.27 -5.22
CA ASP A 112 -3.95 10.90 -5.74
C ASP A 112 -3.78 10.39 -7.16
N CYS A 113 -4.28 9.20 -7.45
CA CYS A 113 -3.89 8.41 -8.59
C CYS A 113 -5.06 7.83 -9.37
N GLN A 114 -4.90 7.78 -10.68
CA GLN A 114 -5.74 7.02 -11.61
C GLN A 114 -4.98 5.82 -12.13
N VAL A 115 -5.58 4.63 -12.06
CA VAL A 115 -5.00 3.41 -12.60
C VAL A 115 -4.96 3.49 -14.13
N SER A 116 -3.76 3.34 -14.71
CA SER A 116 -3.58 3.26 -16.16
C SER A 116 -3.77 1.84 -16.68
N HIS A 117 -3.13 0.88 -16.01
CA HIS A 117 -3.21 -0.54 -16.37
C HIS A 117 -2.66 -1.39 -15.23
N TYR A 118 -2.82 -2.71 -15.36
CA TYR A 118 -2.27 -3.71 -14.46
C TYR A 118 -1.25 -4.59 -15.18
N ALA A 119 -0.19 -4.97 -14.46
CA ALA A 119 0.78 -5.97 -14.88
C ALA A 119 0.75 -7.16 -13.90
N ASP A 120 1.14 -8.34 -14.41
CA ASP A 120 1.27 -9.53 -13.57
C ASP A 120 2.58 -9.48 -12.78
N GLY A 121 2.50 -9.77 -11.47
CA GLY A 121 3.61 -9.77 -10.53
C GLY A 121 3.67 -11.07 -9.70
N GLY A 122 3.50 -12.23 -10.32
CA GLY A 122 3.44 -13.51 -9.61
C GLY A 122 2.08 -13.71 -8.94
N ASP A 123 2.04 -13.83 -7.62
CA ASP A 123 0.82 -13.92 -6.81
C ASP A 123 0.14 -12.56 -6.56
N HIS A 124 0.76 -11.48 -7.03
CA HIS A 124 0.24 -10.11 -6.94
C HIS A 124 -0.06 -9.53 -8.32
N LYS A 125 -0.88 -8.49 -8.33
CA LYS A 125 -1.07 -7.59 -9.47
C LYS A 125 -0.37 -6.27 -9.19
N ILE A 126 0.25 -5.70 -10.20
CA ILE A 126 0.91 -4.41 -10.12
C ILE A 126 0.04 -3.37 -10.82
N ALA A 127 -0.56 -2.49 -10.04
CA ALA A 127 -1.30 -1.36 -10.58
C ALA A 127 -0.31 -0.24 -10.97
N ILE A 128 -0.30 0.13 -12.24
CA ILE A 128 0.45 1.30 -12.73
C ILE A 128 -0.50 2.48 -12.72
N CYS A 129 -0.17 3.47 -11.91
CA CYS A 129 -1.07 4.57 -11.58
C CYS A 129 -0.46 5.92 -11.97
N LYS A 130 -1.21 6.74 -12.69
CA LYS A 130 -0.84 8.13 -12.98
C LYS A 130 -1.21 9.00 -11.79
N VAL A 131 -0.24 9.74 -11.27
CA VAL A 131 -0.48 10.75 -10.24
C VAL A 131 -1.17 11.96 -10.89
N VAL A 132 -2.33 12.34 -10.35
CA VAL A 132 -3.12 13.47 -10.82
C VAL A 132 -3.12 14.64 -9.84
N ALA A 133 -2.89 14.36 -8.54
CA ALA A 133 -2.68 15.37 -7.52
C ALA A 133 -1.75 14.83 -6.43
N ALA A 134 -1.05 15.69 -5.73
CA ALA A 134 -0.22 15.34 -4.57
C ALA A 134 -0.02 16.55 -3.68
N ALA A 135 0.09 16.33 -2.39
CA ALA A 135 0.44 17.39 -1.43
C ALA A 135 1.09 16.82 -0.16
N THR A 136 1.87 17.67 0.49
CA THR A 136 2.33 17.44 1.86
C THR A 136 1.22 17.85 2.83
N LEU A 137 0.92 16.99 3.81
CA LEU A 137 -0.11 17.23 4.81
C LEU A 137 0.50 17.56 6.18
N ASN A 138 1.53 16.83 6.58
CA ASN A 138 2.19 16.97 7.87
C ASN A 138 3.71 16.92 7.70
N GLN A 139 4.43 17.31 8.76
CA GLN A 139 5.88 17.21 8.79
C GLN A 139 6.32 15.93 9.52
N GLY A 140 7.49 15.41 9.15
CA GLY A 140 8.04 14.22 9.76
C GLY A 140 9.00 13.51 8.83
N ARG A 141 9.34 12.26 9.17
CA ARG A 141 10.15 11.36 8.35
C ARG A 141 9.31 10.18 7.91
N PRO A 142 9.46 9.71 6.67
CA PRO A 142 8.74 8.54 6.20
C PRO A 142 9.09 7.29 7.02
N MET A 143 8.07 6.45 7.26
CA MET A 143 8.26 5.14 7.87
C MET A 143 8.96 4.21 6.87
N LEU A 144 9.95 3.46 7.34
CA LEU A 144 10.63 2.43 6.56
C LEU A 144 10.05 1.05 6.90
N TYR A 145 9.84 0.23 5.90
CA TYR A 145 9.33 -1.13 6.06
C TYR A 145 10.26 -1.98 6.95
N SER A 146 11.58 -1.79 6.86
CA SER A 146 12.56 -2.45 7.72
C SER A 146 12.40 -2.17 9.22
N GLN A 147 11.67 -1.12 9.60
CA GLN A 147 11.41 -0.75 10.99
C GLN A 147 10.15 -1.45 11.56
N THR A 148 9.38 -2.14 10.74
CA THR A 148 8.09 -2.74 11.14
C THR A 148 8.23 -4.18 11.66
N GLY A 149 9.42 -4.77 11.60
CA GLY A 149 9.64 -6.17 11.99
C GLY A 149 8.85 -7.14 11.11
N ASP A 150 8.09 -8.02 11.72
CA ASP A 150 7.19 -8.97 11.04
C ASP A 150 5.71 -8.60 11.25
N MET A 151 5.40 -7.31 11.23
CA MET A 151 4.04 -6.79 11.47
C MET A 151 3.01 -7.39 10.51
N ASP A 152 3.41 -7.66 9.27
CA ASP A 152 2.55 -8.21 8.21
C ASP A 152 2.51 -9.74 8.19
N GLY A 153 3.29 -10.43 9.08
CA GLY A 153 3.37 -11.89 9.13
C GLY A 153 4.01 -12.51 7.88
N SER A 154 4.75 -11.73 7.10
CA SER A 154 5.30 -12.19 5.82
C SER A 154 6.37 -13.27 5.97
N SER A 155 7.01 -13.40 7.14
CA SER A 155 7.98 -14.46 7.41
C SER A 155 7.38 -15.86 7.17
N GLU A 156 6.14 -16.09 7.56
CA GLU A 156 5.46 -17.38 7.39
C GLU A 156 5.24 -17.76 5.91
N LEU A 157 5.16 -16.78 5.01
CA LEU A 157 4.96 -17.02 3.58
C LEU A 157 6.19 -17.65 2.93
N TYR A 158 7.39 -17.36 3.46
CA TYR A 158 8.64 -17.93 2.98
C TYR A 158 8.94 -19.29 3.59
N GLU A 159 8.53 -19.54 4.83
CA GLU A 159 8.68 -20.83 5.52
C GLU A 159 7.90 -21.94 4.80
N ASN A 160 6.69 -21.64 4.34
CA ASN A 160 5.85 -22.59 3.60
C ASN A 160 6.39 -22.93 2.19
N SER A 161 7.39 -22.23 1.70
CA SER A 161 8.09 -22.54 0.44
C SER A 161 9.24 -23.53 0.62
N SER A 162 9.55 -23.97 1.85
CA SER A 162 10.50 -25.04 2.10
C SER A 162 9.91 -26.39 1.70
N PRO A 163 10.62 -27.26 0.93
CA PRO A 163 10.14 -28.60 0.69
C PRO A 163 10.11 -29.34 2.03
N VAL A 164 8.96 -29.89 2.37
CA VAL A 164 8.85 -30.86 3.45
C VAL A 164 9.93 -31.92 3.23
N GLY A 165 10.91 -31.92 4.12
CA GLY A 165 12.04 -32.82 4.04
C GLY A 165 11.61 -34.25 3.93
N LYS A 166 12.35 -34.99 3.11
CA LYS A 166 12.27 -36.44 3.06
C LYS A 166 12.79 -37.02 4.37
#